data_b24c84d829853ebedc22d8f4e25a2c5b
#
_entry.id   b24c84d829853ebedc22d8f4e25a2c5b
#
_cell.length_a   1.000
_cell.length_b   1.000
_cell.length_c   1.000
_cell.angle_alpha   90.00
_cell.angle_beta   90.00
_cell.angle_gamma   90.00
#
_symmetry.space_group_name_H-M   'P 1'
#
loop_
_entity.id
_entity.type
_entity.pdbx_description
1 polymer ?
#
loop_
_entity_poly.entity_id
_entity_poly.type
_entity_poly.pdbx_seq_one_letter_code
_entity_poly.pdbx_strand_id
1 'polypeptide(L)'
;MKMPRSGLGAGLLFLLPAVTILSGVDGMAKYLTEVGYSVLQIVWARYLFQTILTFPLAWSRHGTGLLRPPDVWAQVGRSLLHATSTFLIFLAFARMPLADAIAIFFAYPFLVTAMAPWLLGETTGWRRWLACIIGFGGTLFIIKPDFGAFDAGALMALAGSVAFAFYIVLTRRVALRAEPAMAIFIQGLIAAILLSFVVAWSWRTPDLSAW
;
A
#
# COMPACT_ATOMS: atom_id res chain seq x y z
N MET A 1 11.23 25.42 7.51
CA MET A 1 9.87 25.83 7.17
C MET A 1 8.95 25.47 8.35
N LYS A 2 8.53 26.48 9.16
CA LYS A 2 7.63 26.26 10.30
C LYS A 2 6.22 26.04 9.74
N MET A 3 5.68 24.84 9.86
CA MET A 3 4.25 24.60 9.57
C MET A 3 3.39 25.43 10.51
N PRO A 4 2.36 26.15 10.02
CA PRO A 4 1.43 26.84 10.89
C PRO A 4 0.70 25.81 11.75
N ARG A 5 0.57 26.06 13.06
CA ARG A 5 -0.08 25.19 14.04
C ARG A 5 -1.53 24.80 13.68
N SER A 6 -2.21 25.59 12.84
CA SER A 6 -3.55 25.32 12.30
C SER A 6 -3.59 24.14 11.31
N GLY A 7 -2.47 23.77 10.69
CA GLY A 7 -2.40 22.65 9.74
C GLY A 7 -2.29 21.27 10.41
N LEU A 8 -1.80 21.20 11.65
CA LEU A 8 -1.62 19.92 12.33
C LEU A 8 -2.97 19.29 12.74
N GLY A 9 -3.89 20.10 13.27
CA GLY A 9 -5.24 19.63 13.63
C GLY A 9 -6.06 19.19 12.42
N ALA A 10 -5.99 19.94 11.31
CA ALA A 10 -6.65 19.58 10.08
C ALA A 10 -6.04 18.28 9.48
N GLY A 11 -4.72 18.12 9.54
CA GLY A 11 -4.06 16.88 9.08
C GLY A 11 -4.49 15.65 9.88
N LEU A 12 -4.60 15.75 11.19
CA LEU A 12 -5.07 14.66 12.05
C LEU A 12 -6.55 14.33 11.81
N LEU A 13 -7.38 15.31 11.54
CA LEU A 13 -8.82 15.12 11.25
C LEU A 13 -9.03 14.26 9.99
N PHE A 14 -8.18 14.38 8.98
CA PHE A 14 -8.24 13.56 7.78
C PHE A 14 -7.49 12.23 7.93
N LEU A 15 -6.45 12.19 8.76
CA LEU A 15 -5.65 10.97 8.96
C LEU A 15 -6.45 9.86 9.65
N LEU A 16 -7.23 10.18 10.70
CA LEU A 16 -8.00 9.19 11.45
C LEU A 16 -9.02 8.45 10.58
N PRO A 17 -9.92 9.12 9.82
CA PRO A 17 -10.83 8.43 8.92
C PRO A 17 -10.08 7.62 7.85
N ALA A 18 -8.99 8.15 7.30
CA ALA A 18 -8.21 7.44 6.27
C ALA A 18 -7.62 6.12 6.80
N VAL A 19 -7.04 6.13 8.01
CA VAL A 19 -6.50 4.91 8.64
C VAL A 19 -7.61 3.92 8.97
N THR A 20 -8.75 4.41 9.47
CA THR A 20 -9.90 3.54 9.79
C THR A 20 -10.44 2.86 8.52
N ILE A 21 -10.61 3.61 7.44
CA ILE A 21 -11.05 3.05 6.15
C ILE A 21 -10.03 2.03 5.62
N LEU A 22 -8.74 2.34 5.71
CA LEU A 22 -7.68 1.44 5.25
C LEU A 22 -7.69 0.12 6.03
N SER A 23 -7.82 0.17 7.36
CA SER A 23 -7.94 -1.01 8.21
C SER A 23 -9.20 -1.83 7.87
N GLY A 24 -10.31 -1.16 7.55
CA GLY A 24 -11.53 -1.82 7.06
C GLY A 24 -11.33 -2.55 5.74
N VAL A 25 -10.56 -1.97 4.81
CA VAL A 25 -10.20 -2.62 3.54
C VAL A 25 -9.35 -3.86 3.78
N ASP A 26 -8.38 -3.81 4.68
CA ASP A 26 -7.53 -4.96 5.01
C ASP A 26 -8.33 -6.07 5.71
N GLY A 27 -9.24 -5.73 6.63
CA GLY A 27 -10.17 -6.68 7.25
C GLY A 27 -11.12 -7.33 6.23
N MET A 28 -11.67 -6.55 5.29
CA MET A 28 -12.51 -7.07 4.21
C MET A 28 -11.71 -8.00 3.29
N ALA A 29 -10.47 -7.65 2.97
CA ALA A 29 -9.60 -8.50 2.16
C ALA A 29 -9.35 -9.85 2.86
N LYS A 30 -9.08 -9.85 4.16
CA LYS A 30 -8.93 -11.08 4.95
C LYS A 30 -10.19 -11.91 4.90
N TYR A 31 -11.37 -11.33 5.18
CA TYR A 31 -12.66 -12.01 5.13
C TYR A 31 -12.91 -12.64 3.76
N LEU A 32 -12.69 -11.91 2.68
CA LEU A 32 -12.88 -12.42 1.32
C LEU A 32 -11.95 -13.59 0.99
N THR A 33 -10.72 -13.60 1.52
CA THR A 33 -9.83 -14.75 1.36
C THR A 33 -10.33 -15.98 2.10
N GLU A 34 -10.93 -15.82 3.28
CA GLU A 34 -11.52 -16.89 4.07
C GLU A 34 -12.77 -17.48 3.42
N VAL A 35 -13.59 -16.65 2.77
CA VAL A 35 -14.74 -17.09 1.94
C VAL A 35 -14.27 -17.81 0.67
N GLY A 36 -12.97 -17.75 0.33
CA GLY A 36 -12.36 -18.50 -0.77
C GLY A 36 -12.31 -17.73 -2.10
N TYR A 37 -12.41 -16.40 -2.08
CA TYR A 37 -12.09 -15.60 -3.26
C TYR A 37 -10.60 -15.60 -3.53
N SER A 38 -10.23 -15.59 -4.82
CA SER A 38 -8.82 -15.47 -5.22
C SER A 38 -8.24 -14.14 -4.75
N VAL A 39 -7.06 -14.19 -4.12
CA VAL A 39 -6.31 -12.98 -3.73
C VAL A 39 -6.11 -12.04 -4.92
N LEU A 40 -5.88 -12.60 -6.11
CA LEU A 40 -5.71 -11.82 -7.34
C LEU A 40 -6.96 -11.01 -7.68
N GLN A 41 -8.14 -11.62 -7.52
CA GLN A 41 -9.44 -10.96 -7.76
C GLN A 41 -9.71 -9.85 -6.75
N ILE A 42 -9.36 -10.06 -5.48
CA ILE A 42 -9.53 -9.07 -4.42
C ILE A 42 -8.62 -7.85 -4.68
N VAL A 43 -7.35 -8.08 -5.04
CA VAL A 43 -6.39 -7.02 -5.36
C VAL A 43 -6.83 -6.27 -6.62
N TRP A 44 -7.30 -6.98 -7.65
CA TRP A 44 -7.84 -6.36 -8.86
C TRP A 44 -9.03 -5.46 -8.55
N ALA A 45 -10.01 -5.96 -7.81
CA ALA A 45 -11.18 -5.18 -7.43
C ALA A 45 -10.80 -3.91 -6.64
N ARG A 46 -9.86 -4.02 -5.68
CA ARG A 46 -9.35 -2.89 -4.92
C ARG A 46 -8.82 -1.79 -5.84
N TYR A 47 -7.98 -2.13 -6.84
CA TYR A 47 -7.43 -1.13 -7.76
C TYR A 47 -8.45 -0.60 -8.75
N LEU A 48 -9.42 -1.41 -9.17
CA LEU A 48 -10.53 -0.97 -10.00
C LEU A 48 -11.37 0.09 -9.26
N PHE A 49 -11.79 -0.20 -8.03
CA PHE A 49 -12.54 0.76 -7.21
C PHE A 49 -11.71 2.00 -6.87
N GLN A 50 -10.43 1.86 -6.56
CA GLN A 50 -9.54 3.02 -6.39
C GLN A 50 -9.55 3.92 -7.63
N THR A 51 -9.43 3.33 -8.81
CA THR A 51 -9.43 4.08 -10.09
C THR A 51 -10.75 4.81 -10.31
N ILE A 52 -11.88 4.13 -10.11
CA ILE A 52 -13.23 4.70 -10.28
C ILE A 52 -13.44 5.87 -9.29
N LEU A 53 -13.09 5.67 -8.02
CA LEU A 53 -13.31 6.68 -6.98
C LEU A 53 -12.38 7.90 -7.10
N THR A 54 -11.16 7.70 -7.61
CA THR A 54 -10.21 8.81 -7.76
C THR A 54 -10.35 9.54 -9.09
N PHE A 55 -11.00 8.94 -10.08
CA PHE A 55 -11.19 9.52 -11.42
C PHE A 55 -11.85 10.91 -11.40
N PRO A 56 -12.99 11.15 -10.72
CA PRO A 56 -13.63 12.46 -10.76
C PRO A 56 -12.73 13.58 -10.25
N LEU A 57 -12.00 13.32 -9.14
CA LEU A 57 -11.07 14.28 -8.56
C LEU A 57 -9.86 14.53 -9.47
N ALA A 58 -9.29 13.48 -10.03
CA ALA A 58 -8.16 13.60 -10.94
C ALA A 58 -8.55 14.32 -12.24
N TRP A 59 -9.73 14.00 -12.78
CA TRP A 59 -10.25 14.63 -13.99
C TRP A 59 -10.57 16.12 -13.80
N SER A 60 -11.21 16.49 -12.70
CA SER A 60 -11.55 17.88 -12.39
C SER A 60 -10.33 18.79 -12.25
N ARG A 61 -9.17 18.22 -11.88
CA ARG A 61 -7.93 18.98 -11.71
C ARG A 61 -7.03 19.02 -12.93
N HIS A 62 -7.04 17.97 -13.75
CA HIS A 62 -6.08 17.78 -14.84
C HIS A 62 -6.72 17.68 -16.23
N GLY A 63 -8.03 17.40 -16.33
CA GLY A 63 -8.71 17.19 -17.61
C GLY A 63 -7.97 16.18 -18.48
N THR A 64 -7.76 16.52 -19.76
CA THR A 64 -7.02 15.68 -20.72
C THR A 64 -5.54 15.50 -20.40
N GLY A 65 -4.94 16.37 -19.56
CA GLY A 65 -3.57 16.24 -19.08
C GLY A 65 -3.35 15.00 -18.22
N LEU A 66 -4.44 14.41 -17.67
CA LEU A 66 -4.41 13.19 -16.89
C LEU A 66 -3.83 11.98 -17.66
N LEU A 67 -3.99 11.96 -18.99
CA LEU A 67 -3.47 10.91 -19.85
C LEU A 67 -1.99 11.06 -20.21
N ARG A 68 -1.35 12.15 -19.77
CA ARG A 68 0.07 12.44 -20.01
C ARG A 68 0.81 12.72 -18.70
N PRO A 69 0.90 11.71 -17.80
CA PRO A 69 1.58 11.92 -16.54
C PRO A 69 3.08 12.16 -16.75
N PRO A 70 3.70 13.00 -15.92
CA PRO A 70 5.15 13.14 -15.92
C PRO A 70 5.80 11.82 -15.50
N ASP A 71 6.99 11.55 -16.04
CA ASP A 71 7.80 10.37 -15.70
C ASP A 71 7.01 9.04 -15.76
N VAL A 72 6.42 8.73 -16.92
CA VAL A 72 5.57 7.53 -17.14
C VAL A 72 6.22 6.25 -16.60
N TRP A 73 7.51 6.03 -16.87
CA TRP A 73 8.22 4.84 -16.42
C TRP A 73 8.33 4.75 -14.89
N ALA A 74 8.54 5.88 -14.23
CA ALA A 74 8.53 5.93 -12.76
C ALA A 74 7.13 5.67 -12.20
N GLN A 75 6.06 6.16 -12.88
CA GLN A 75 4.68 5.85 -12.51
C GLN A 75 4.36 4.36 -12.68
N VAL A 76 4.79 3.74 -13.78
CA VAL A 76 4.62 2.30 -14.02
C VAL A 76 5.38 1.49 -12.97
N GLY A 77 6.66 1.78 -12.75
CA GLY A 77 7.47 1.08 -11.74
C GLY A 77 6.87 1.18 -10.34
N ARG A 78 6.40 2.38 -9.95
CA ARG A 78 5.73 2.61 -8.68
C ARG A 78 4.42 1.81 -8.56
N SER A 79 3.62 1.78 -9.62
CA SER A 79 2.35 1.05 -9.64
C SER A 79 2.57 -0.46 -9.53
N LEU A 80 3.57 -0.99 -10.22
CA LEU A 80 3.96 -2.41 -10.13
C LEU A 80 4.43 -2.77 -8.73
N LEU A 81 5.32 -1.95 -8.14
CA LEU A 81 5.82 -2.19 -6.78
C LEU A 81 4.70 -2.19 -5.75
N HIS A 82 3.75 -1.25 -5.86
CA HIS A 82 2.62 -1.21 -4.95
C HIS A 82 1.65 -2.38 -5.18
N ALA A 83 1.37 -2.73 -6.43
CA ALA A 83 0.52 -3.88 -6.76
C ALA A 83 1.14 -5.20 -6.25
N THR A 84 2.45 -5.39 -6.46
CA THR A 84 3.20 -6.55 -5.94
C THR A 84 3.16 -6.59 -4.42
N SER A 85 3.40 -5.46 -3.75
CA SER A 85 3.31 -5.37 -2.29
C SER A 85 1.91 -5.75 -1.77
N THR A 86 0.87 -5.18 -2.37
CA THR A 86 -0.52 -5.46 -2.00
C THR A 86 -0.87 -6.94 -2.24
N PHE A 87 -0.43 -7.50 -3.34
CA PHE A 87 -0.67 -8.91 -3.63
C PHE A 87 0.03 -9.83 -2.62
N LEU A 88 1.28 -9.56 -2.29
CA LEU A 88 2.06 -10.34 -1.34
C LEU A 88 1.50 -10.27 0.09
N ILE A 89 1.10 -9.08 0.55
CA ILE A 89 0.50 -8.95 1.89
C ILE A 89 -0.87 -9.63 1.96
N PHE A 90 -1.69 -9.57 0.91
CA PHE A 90 -2.97 -10.27 0.87
C PHE A 90 -2.80 -11.80 0.78
N LEU A 91 -1.74 -12.28 0.10
CA LEU A 91 -1.35 -13.69 0.19
C LEU A 91 -0.94 -14.11 1.60
N ALA A 92 -0.26 -13.23 2.33
CA ALA A 92 0.05 -13.48 3.74
C ALA A 92 -1.24 -13.54 4.57
N PHE A 93 -2.21 -12.63 4.37
CA PHE A 93 -3.51 -12.68 5.04
C PHE A 93 -4.26 -13.99 4.80
N ALA A 94 -4.10 -14.61 3.64
CA ALA A 94 -4.71 -15.91 3.35
C ALA A 94 -4.04 -17.09 4.10
N ARG A 95 -2.85 -16.91 4.70
CA ARG A 95 -2.04 -17.97 5.30
C ARG A 95 -1.78 -17.80 6.80
N MET A 96 -1.91 -16.60 7.34
CA MET A 96 -1.62 -16.30 8.73
C MET A 96 -2.60 -15.27 9.31
N PRO A 97 -2.66 -15.10 10.64
CA PRO A 97 -3.48 -14.06 11.26
C PRO A 97 -3.14 -12.67 10.72
N LEU A 98 -4.19 -11.86 10.52
CA LEU A 98 -4.06 -10.50 9.99
C LEU A 98 -3.07 -9.66 10.81
N ALA A 99 -3.13 -9.78 12.14
CA ALA A 99 -2.29 -9.03 13.06
C ALA A 99 -0.80 -9.37 12.87
N ASP A 100 -0.47 -10.65 12.71
CA ASP A 100 0.92 -11.12 12.54
C ASP A 100 1.49 -10.68 11.19
N ALA A 101 0.68 -10.80 10.11
CA ALA A 101 1.08 -10.34 8.79
C ALA A 101 1.34 -8.83 8.78
N ILE A 102 0.48 -8.03 9.43
CA ILE A 102 0.67 -6.59 9.55
C ILE A 102 1.91 -6.27 10.39
N ALA A 103 2.17 -7.00 11.49
CA ALA A 103 3.36 -6.80 12.30
C ALA A 103 4.64 -6.97 11.49
N ILE A 104 4.74 -8.04 10.70
CA ILE A 104 5.88 -8.30 9.82
C ILE A 104 5.97 -7.21 8.74
N PHE A 105 4.84 -6.82 8.15
CA PHE A 105 4.79 -5.78 7.13
C PHE A 105 5.31 -4.44 7.64
N PHE A 106 5.11 -4.11 8.91
CA PHE A 106 5.65 -2.90 9.54
C PHE A 106 7.19 -2.85 9.62
N ALA A 107 7.90 -3.83 9.08
CA ALA A 107 9.32 -3.71 8.81
C ALA A 107 9.66 -2.66 7.73
N TYR A 108 8.68 -2.27 6.85
CA TYR A 108 8.94 -1.34 5.76
C TYR A 108 9.52 0.03 6.18
N PRO A 109 9.19 0.67 7.32
CA PRO A 109 9.80 1.95 7.70
C PRO A 109 11.32 1.84 7.95
N PHE A 110 11.77 0.69 8.47
CA PHE A 110 13.20 0.40 8.63
C PHE A 110 13.88 0.31 7.27
N LEU A 111 13.27 -0.46 6.36
CA LEU A 111 13.77 -0.63 5.00
C LEU A 111 13.85 0.71 4.28
N VAL A 112 12.79 1.53 4.34
CA VAL A 112 12.79 2.89 3.78
C VAL A 112 13.91 3.74 4.38
N THR A 113 14.10 3.66 5.70
CA THR A 113 15.13 4.43 6.41
C THR A 113 16.54 4.00 6.03
N ALA A 114 16.75 2.69 5.86
CA ALA A 114 18.02 2.12 5.41
C ALA A 114 18.34 2.45 3.94
N MET A 115 17.31 2.46 3.08
CA MET A 115 17.45 2.69 1.64
C MET A 115 17.58 4.19 1.28
N ALA A 116 17.05 5.09 2.11
CA ALA A 116 17.01 6.52 1.82
C ALA A 116 18.40 7.15 1.51
N PRO A 117 19.50 6.84 2.23
CA PRO A 117 20.82 7.38 1.90
C PRO A 117 21.30 6.96 0.50
N TRP A 118 21.06 5.70 0.14
CA TRP A 118 21.58 5.11 -1.10
C TRP A 118 20.76 5.51 -2.32
N LEU A 119 19.44 5.55 -2.18
CA LEU A 119 18.53 5.78 -3.31
C LEU A 119 18.11 7.25 -3.47
N LEU A 120 18.10 8.02 -2.38
CA LEU A 120 17.67 9.43 -2.39
C LEU A 120 18.80 10.41 -2.09
N GLY A 121 19.98 9.93 -1.68
CA GLY A 121 21.09 10.78 -1.24
C GLY A 121 20.80 11.57 0.06
N GLU A 122 19.77 11.15 0.82
CA GLU A 122 19.38 11.80 2.07
C GLU A 122 20.21 11.26 3.24
N THR A 123 20.67 12.13 4.13
CA THR A 123 21.28 11.70 5.39
C THR A 123 20.19 11.31 6.38
N THR A 124 20.19 10.05 6.82
CA THR A 124 19.26 9.58 7.85
C THR A 124 19.87 9.77 9.23
N GLY A 125 19.32 10.73 10.00
CA GLY A 125 19.76 10.97 11.37
C GLY A 125 19.32 9.86 12.35
N TRP A 126 20.07 9.67 13.44
CA TRP A 126 19.79 8.66 14.48
C TRP A 126 18.37 8.74 15.06
N ARG A 127 17.79 9.94 15.11
CA ARG A 127 16.41 10.17 15.60
C ARG A 127 15.37 9.40 14.79
N ARG A 128 15.58 9.26 13.47
CA ARG A 128 14.67 8.53 12.59
C ARG A 128 14.75 7.03 12.85
N TRP A 129 15.95 6.51 13.05
CA TRP A 129 16.16 5.12 13.46
C TRP A 129 15.50 4.82 14.79
N LEU A 130 15.69 5.70 15.78
CA LEU A 130 15.08 5.55 17.09
C LEU A 130 13.54 5.57 17.00
N ALA A 131 12.95 6.47 16.22
CA ALA A 131 11.51 6.51 16.00
C ALA A 131 10.97 5.22 15.36
N CYS A 132 11.70 4.66 14.37
CA CYS A 132 11.35 3.36 13.78
C CYS A 132 11.39 2.24 14.85
N ILE A 133 12.46 2.15 15.63
CA ILE A 133 12.63 1.12 16.67
C ILE A 133 11.51 1.20 17.71
N ILE A 134 11.19 2.40 18.19
CA ILE A 134 10.12 2.60 19.19
C ILE A 134 8.76 2.24 18.58
N GLY A 135 8.46 2.70 17.36
CA GLY A 135 7.19 2.42 16.70
C GLY A 135 7.00 0.93 16.42
N PHE A 136 8.03 0.26 15.90
CA PHE A 136 8.00 -1.18 15.65
C PHE A 136 7.91 -1.99 16.94
N GLY A 137 8.70 -1.62 17.95
CA GLY A 137 8.65 -2.25 19.26
C GLY A 137 7.26 -2.13 19.91
N GLY A 138 6.62 -0.96 19.79
CA GLY A 138 5.23 -0.77 20.21
C GLY A 138 4.25 -1.67 19.47
N THR A 139 4.41 -1.81 18.16
CA THR A 139 3.59 -2.71 17.34
C THR A 139 3.73 -4.17 17.78
N LEU A 140 4.97 -4.65 17.97
CA LEU A 140 5.23 -6.01 18.44
C LEU A 140 4.66 -6.25 19.85
N PHE A 141 4.76 -5.27 20.73
CA PHE A 141 4.22 -5.36 22.09
C PHE A 141 2.69 -5.50 22.12
N ILE A 142 1.99 -4.79 21.24
CA ILE A 142 0.52 -4.83 21.14
C ILE A 142 0.05 -6.12 20.47
N ILE A 143 0.65 -6.48 19.36
CA ILE A 143 0.20 -7.60 18.50
C ILE A 143 0.65 -8.93 19.09
N LYS A 144 1.82 -8.99 19.77
CA LYS A 144 2.43 -10.22 20.31
C LYS A 144 2.44 -11.36 19.27
N PRO A 145 3.02 -11.13 18.08
CA PRO A 145 2.97 -12.10 16.99
C PRO A 145 3.61 -13.42 17.42
N ASP A 146 3.02 -14.52 17.00
CA ASP A 146 3.61 -15.85 17.18
C ASP A 146 4.65 -16.10 16.09
N PHE A 147 5.92 -15.93 16.42
CA PHE A 147 7.04 -16.21 15.51
C PHE A 147 7.46 -17.69 15.47
N GLY A 148 6.69 -18.59 16.09
CA GLY A 148 7.04 -20.01 16.23
C GLY A 148 7.19 -20.78 14.91
N ALA A 149 6.66 -20.26 13.81
CA ALA A 149 6.86 -20.81 12.48
C ALA A 149 7.12 -19.69 11.48
N PHE A 150 8.35 -19.58 10.99
CA PHE A 150 8.66 -18.72 9.84
C PHE A 150 8.16 -19.42 8.56
N ASP A 151 6.84 -19.33 8.34
CA ASP A 151 6.15 -19.99 7.25
C ASP A 151 6.13 -19.16 5.96
N ALA A 152 5.51 -19.71 4.91
CA ALA A 152 5.36 -19.02 3.63
C ALA A 152 4.59 -17.69 3.77
N GLY A 153 3.66 -17.55 4.73
CA GLY A 153 2.93 -16.32 5.00
C GLY A 153 3.85 -15.21 5.50
N ALA A 154 4.75 -15.53 6.43
CA ALA A 154 5.75 -14.60 6.96
C ALA A 154 6.71 -14.11 5.87
N LEU A 155 7.18 -15.02 5.00
CA LEU A 155 8.01 -14.65 3.85
C LEU A 155 7.28 -13.72 2.87
N MET A 156 6.00 -13.97 2.61
CA MET A 156 5.17 -13.12 1.76
C MET A 156 4.96 -11.73 2.37
N ALA A 157 4.68 -11.64 3.68
CA ALA A 157 4.55 -10.36 4.37
C ALA A 157 5.86 -9.56 4.33
N LEU A 158 7.00 -10.20 4.55
CA LEU A 158 8.32 -9.58 4.49
C LEU A 158 8.65 -9.12 3.06
N ALA A 159 8.43 -9.96 2.05
CA ALA A 159 8.63 -9.58 0.65
C ALA A 159 7.71 -8.44 0.23
N GLY A 160 6.45 -8.42 0.70
CA GLY A 160 5.51 -7.33 0.53
C GLY A 160 6.02 -6.02 1.15
N SER A 161 6.60 -6.10 2.35
CA SER A 161 7.23 -4.97 3.05
C SER A 161 8.43 -4.40 2.27
N VAL A 162 9.27 -5.26 1.69
CA VAL A 162 10.39 -4.84 0.82
C VAL A 162 9.87 -4.12 -0.43
N ALA A 163 8.90 -4.69 -1.14
CA ALA A 163 8.29 -4.08 -2.32
C ALA A 163 7.65 -2.72 -1.98
N PHE A 164 7.00 -2.62 -0.82
CA PHE A 164 6.41 -1.38 -0.34
C PHE A 164 7.46 -0.32 0.00
N ALA A 165 8.59 -0.71 0.58
CA ALA A 165 9.69 0.21 0.86
C ALA A 165 10.25 0.82 -0.44
N PHE A 166 10.46 0.02 -1.48
CA PHE A 166 10.84 0.52 -2.81
C PHE A 166 9.77 1.45 -3.41
N TYR A 167 8.48 1.08 -3.29
CA TYR A 167 7.37 1.92 -3.70
C TYR A 167 7.41 3.30 -3.02
N ILE A 168 7.61 3.36 -1.71
CA ILE A 168 7.69 4.62 -0.94
C ILE A 168 8.85 5.47 -1.43
N VAL A 169 10.04 4.88 -1.63
CA VAL A 169 11.22 5.59 -2.11
C VAL A 169 10.98 6.16 -3.51
N LEU A 170 10.43 5.35 -4.43
CA LEU A 170 10.12 5.80 -5.79
C LEU A 170 9.00 6.85 -5.80
N THR A 171 8.01 6.71 -4.93
CA THR A 171 6.92 7.69 -4.77
C THR A 171 7.46 9.07 -4.37
N ARG A 172 8.49 9.16 -3.52
CA ARG A 172 9.12 10.44 -3.16
C ARG A 172 9.71 11.15 -4.38
N ARG A 173 10.32 10.41 -5.31
CA ARG A 173 10.84 10.98 -6.57
C ARG A 173 9.71 11.50 -7.47
N VAL A 174 8.65 10.73 -7.60
CA VAL A 174 7.48 11.11 -8.43
C VAL A 174 6.71 12.27 -7.83
N ALA A 175 6.57 12.33 -6.50
CA ALA A 175 5.84 13.39 -5.80
C ALA A 175 6.42 14.81 -6.01
N LEU A 176 7.66 14.91 -6.46
CA LEU A 176 8.27 16.20 -6.83
C LEU A 176 7.75 16.74 -8.17
N ARG A 177 7.12 15.91 -9.00
CA ARG A 177 6.75 16.23 -10.39
C ARG A 177 5.28 15.99 -10.72
N ALA A 178 4.57 15.20 -9.91
CA ALA A 178 3.17 14.84 -10.13
C ALA A 178 2.30 15.23 -8.93
N GLU A 179 1.14 15.79 -9.21
CA GLU A 179 0.14 16.05 -8.15
C GLU A 179 -0.38 14.73 -7.56
N PRO A 180 -0.63 14.66 -6.24
CA PRO A 180 -1.08 13.44 -5.57
C PRO A 180 -2.33 12.79 -6.18
N ALA A 181 -3.33 13.58 -6.59
CA ALA A 181 -4.56 13.05 -7.18
C ALA A 181 -4.28 12.31 -8.50
N MET A 182 -3.47 12.90 -9.39
CA MET A 182 -3.01 12.25 -10.61
C MET A 182 -2.22 10.98 -10.30
N ALA A 183 -1.27 11.06 -9.36
CA ALA A 183 -0.40 9.95 -9.03
C ALA A 183 -1.18 8.73 -8.49
N ILE A 184 -2.19 8.94 -7.63
CA ILE A 184 -3.03 7.88 -7.08
C ILE A 184 -3.93 7.27 -8.16
N PHE A 185 -4.54 8.10 -9.03
CA PHE A 185 -5.36 7.63 -10.14
C PHE A 185 -4.55 6.77 -11.12
N ILE A 186 -3.41 7.26 -11.60
CA ILE A 186 -2.54 6.54 -12.55
C ILE A 186 -2.05 5.22 -11.95
N GLN A 187 -1.71 5.21 -10.66
CA GLN A 187 -1.33 3.99 -9.95
C GLN A 187 -2.46 2.94 -9.97
N GLY A 188 -3.68 3.35 -9.63
CA GLY A 188 -4.85 2.47 -9.66
C GLY A 188 -5.12 1.94 -11.07
N LEU A 189 -5.10 2.84 -12.06
CA LEU A 189 -5.38 2.52 -13.47
C LEU A 189 -4.38 1.50 -14.03
N ILE A 190 -3.07 1.73 -13.85
CA ILE A 190 -2.03 0.82 -14.33
C ILE A 190 -2.19 -0.56 -13.66
N ALA A 191 -2.37 -0.59 -12.34
CA ALA A 191 -2.53 -1.83 -11.61
C ALA A 191 -3.81 -2.58 -12.03
N ALA A 192 -4.95 -1.88 -12.18
CA ALA A 192 -6.20 -2.48 -12.62
C ALA A 192 -6.08 -3.07 -14.03
N ILE A 193 -5.46 -2.35 -14.97
CA ILE A 193 -5.26 -2.84 -16.34
C ILE A 193 -4.40 -4.10 -16.34
N LEU A 194 -3.23 -4.06 -15.69
CA LEU A 194 -2.31 -5.19 -15.67
C LEU A 194 -2.92 -6.43 -15.02
N LEU A 195 -3.62 -6.25 -13.90
CA LEU A 195 -4.28 -7.34 -13.20
C LEU A 195 -5.48 -7.88 -13.98
N SER A 196 -6.14 -7.09 -14.83
CA SER A 196 -7.25 -7.56 -15.68
C SER A 196 -6.84 -8.68 -16.64
N PHE A 197 -5.58 -8.68 -17.11
CA PHE A 197 -5.07 -9.75 -17.97
C PHE A 197 -4.86 -11.07 -17.23
N VAL A 198 -4.61 -11.02 -15.95
CA VAL A 198 -4.25 -12.20 -15.14
C VAL A 198 -5.45 -12.72 -14.35
N VAL A 199 -6.35 -11.84 -13.90
CA VAL A 199 -7.49 -12.19 -13.05
C VAL A 199 -8.47 -13.13 -13.76
N ALA A 200 -8.57 -13.07 -15.09
CA ALA A 200 -9.47 -13.90 -15.87
C ALA A 200 -9.23 -15.41 -15.66
N TRP A 201 -7.99 -15.82 -15.38
CA TRP A 201 -7.65 -17.24 -15.14
C TRP A 201 -7.99 -17.73 -13.73
N SER A 202 -8.19 -16.84 -12.77
CA SER A 202 -8.51 -17.18 -11.39
C SER A 202 -9.85 -16.61 -10.96
N TRP A 203 -10.72 -16.26 -11.95
CA TRP A 203 -12.00 -15.63 -11.67
C TRP A 203 -12.96 -16.60 -10.98
N ARG A 204 -13.49 -16.17 -9.83
CA ARG A 204 -14.63 -16.81 -9.17
C ARG A 204 -15.79 -15.83 -9.20
N THR A 205 -16.90 -16.25 -9.80
CA THR A 205 -18.12 -15.41 -9.84
C THR A 205 -18.60 -15.14 -8.41
N PRO A 206 -18.85 -13.86 -8.05
CA PRO A 206 -19.40 -13.53 -6.75
C PRO A 206 -20.76 -14.20 -6.55
N ASP A 207 -20.90 -14.96 -5.48
CA ASP A 207 -22.18 -15.53 -5.08
C ASP A 207 -22.89 -14.53 -4.16
N LEU A 208 -23.96 -13.91 -4.69
CA LEU A 208 -24.75 -12.91 -3.95
C LEU A 208 -25.56 -13.53 -2.80
N SER A 209 -25.67 -14.86 -2.74
CA SER A 209 -26.36 -15.55 -1.65
C SER A 209 -25.49 -15.68 -0.38
N ALA A 210 -24.21 -15.34 -0.45
CA ALA A 210 -23.25 -15.41 0.66
C ALA A 210 -23.10 -14.08 1.44
N TRP A 211 -23.90 -13.06 1.09
CA TRP A 211 -23.91 -11.73 1.72
C TRP A 211 -25.19 -11.55 2.61
#